data_7d1d9bb8a52fa8d39a58515fefb0bbf6
#
_entry.id   7d1d9bb8a52fa8d39a58515fefb0bbf6
#
_cell.length_a   1.000
_cell.length_b   1.000
_cell.length_c   1.000
_cell.angle_alpha   90.00
_cell.angle_beta   90.00
_cell.angle_gamma   90.00
#
_symmetry.space_group_name_H-M   'P 1'
#
loop_
_entity.id
_entity.type
_entity.pdbx_description
1 polymer ?
#
loop_
_entity_poly.entity_id
_entity_poly.type
_entity_poly.pdbx_seq_one_letter_code
_entity_poly.pdbx_strand_id
1 'polypeptide(L)'
;MPDTAHTADTPVFMRDYRNAVDAQWRVTVPAPWRFAERAELFVRLKGDHLAVLPRSDVERFRRHADTLSGTDRTAVLTAWGSTTDQVKIDSAGRLTIPADWAQKVGIEKSSKVVLVGAIEHFQIWAEDRHATDESGLQKRGAALLAQYD
;
A
#
# COMPACT_ATOMS: atom_id res chain seq x y z
N MET A 1 22.10 17.26 -4.70
CA MET A 1 20.65 17.35 -4.78
C MET A 1 20.04 16.47 -3.71
N PRO A 2 19.23 17.01 -2.83
CA PRO A 2 18.58 16.16 -1.85
C PRO A 2 17.70 15.11 -2.53
N ASP A 3 17.61 13.97 -1.91
CA ASP A 3 16.72 12.90 -2.39
C ASP A 3 15.27 13.37 -2.26
N THR A 4 14.58 13.50 -3.40
CA THR A 4 13.19 13.91 -3.43
C THR A 4 12.23 12.75 -3.16
N ALA A 5 12.73 11.52 -3.03
CA ALA A 5 11.91 10.34 -2.72
C ALA A 5 11.33 10.41 -1.30
N HIS A 6 12.03 11.07 -0.39
CA HIS A 6 11.57 11.25 0.99
C HIS A 6 11.49 12.74 1.30
N THR A 7 10.27 13.26 1.22
CA THR A 7 10.00 14.62 1.65
C THR A 7 9.63 14.63 3.13
N ALA A 8 9.74 15.78 3.79
CA ALA A 8 9.30 15.94 5.16
C ALA A 8 7.81 15.63 5.36
N ASP A 9 7.01 15.68 4.27
CA ASP A 9 5.57 15.44 4.30
C ASP A 9 5.20 13.95 4.16
N THR A 10 6.16 13.10 3.81
CA THR A 10 5.91 11.66 3.66
C THR A 10 6.11 10.98 5.01
N PRO A 11 5.06 10.37 5.58
CA PRO A 11 5.18 9.69 6.86
C PRO A 11 6.06 8.45 6.76
N VAL A 12 6.59 8.04 7.91
CA VAL A 12 7.18 6.71 8.07
C VAL A 12 6.07 5.83 8.63
N PHE A 13 5.68 4.81 7.90
CA PHE A 13 4.54 3.97 8.25
C PHE A 13 4.97 2.88 9.21
N MET A 14 4.58 3.01 10.47
CA MET A 14 4.92 2.09 11.54
C MET A 14 3.66 1.63 12.29
N ARG A 15 3.74 0.50 12.95
CA ARG A 15 2.67 -0.18 13.69
C ARG A 15 1.66 -0.81 12.75
N ASP A 16 0.74 -1.54 13.33
CA ASP A 16 -0.49 -1.96 12.68
C ASP A 16 -1.69 -1.35 13.43
N TYR A 17 -2.77 -1.18 12.69
CA TYR A 17 -4.01 -0.63 13.23
C TYR A 17 -5.17 -1.47 12.74
N ARG A 18 -6.20 -1.61 13.58
CA ARG A 18 -7.41 -2.31 13.21
C ARG A 18 -8.50 -1.29 12.94
N ASN A 19 -9.14 -1.42 11.79
CA ASN A 19 -10.18 -0.51 11.34
C ASN A 19 -11.25 -1.32 10.59
N ALA A 20 -12.27 -0.63 10.10
CA ALA A 20 -13.29 -1.24 9.26
C ALA A 20 -13.46 -0.40 7.98
N VAL A 21 -13.81 -1.08 6.90
CA VAL A 21 -14.23 -0.43 5.67
C VAL A 21 -15.70 -0.07 5.79
N ASP A 22 -16.07 1.16 5.48
CA ASP A 22 -17.48 1.58 5.55
C ASP A 22 -18.28 1.13 4.31
N ALA A 23 -19.56 1.49 4.27
CA ALA A 23 -20.44 1.08 3.19
C ALA A 23 -20.10 1.72 1.83
N GLN A 24 -19.25 2.74 1.80
CA GLN A 24 -18.78 3.40 0.60
C GLN A 24 -17.33 3.03 0.27
N TRP A 25 -16.83 1.92 0.79
CA TRP A 25 -15.45 1.45 0.55
C TRP A 25 -14.38 2.42 1.06
N ARG A 26 -14.67 3.17 2.11
CA ARG A 26 -13.72 4.09 2.72
C ARG A 26 -13.14 3.49 3.99
N VAL A 27 -11.86 3.74 4.21
CA VAL A 27 -11.16 3.35 5.43
C VAL A 27 -10.47 4.58 6.01
N THR A 28 -10.58 4.77 7.32
CA THR A 28 -9.90 5.87 8.00
C THR A 28 -8.41 5.54 8.14
N VAL A 29 -7.58 6.44 7.62
CA VAL A 29 -6.13 6.31 7.73
C VAL A 29 -5.71 6.82 9.12
N PRO A 30 -4.88 6.07 9.87
CA PRO A 30 -4.38 6.54 11.15
C PRO A 30 -3.71 7.91 11.05
N ALA A 31 -3.95 8.76 12.04
CA ALA A 31 -3.43 10.13 12.00
C ALA A 31 -1.93 10.23 11.75
N PRO A 32 -1.06 9.38 12.35
CA PRO A 32 0.38 9.42 12.07
C PRO A 32 0.77 9.12 10.63
N TRP A 33 -0.13 8.51 9.86
CA TRP A 33 0.13 8.11 8.47
C TRP A 33 -0.49 9.08 7.46
N ARG A 34 -1.13 10.14 7.91
CA ARG A 34 -1.76 11.07 6.98
C ARG A 34 -0.72 11.93 6.29
N PHE A 35 -0.86 11.97 4.99
CA PHE A 35 -0.03 12.81 4.14
C PHE A 35 -0.51 14.26 4.20
N ALA A 36 0.33 15.17 3.70
CA ALA A 36 -0.11 16.53 3.43
C ALA A 36 -1.34 16.51 2.50
N GLU A 37 -2.21 17.49 2.65
CA GLU A 37 -3.53 17.55 2.00
C GLU A 37 -3.51 17.32 0.49
N ARG A 38 -2.41 17.65 -0.18
CA ARG A 38 -2.29 17.51 -1.64
C ARG A 38 -1.35 16.39 -2.07
N ALA A 39 -0.96 15.54 -1.14
CA ALA A 39 -0.06 14.45 -1.49
C ALA A 39 -0.77 13.45 -2.42
N GLU A 40 -0.05 13.01 -3.44
CA GLU A 40 -0.53 11.96 -4.32
C GLU A 40 -0.30 10.61 -3.68
N LEU A 41 -1.34 9.79 -3.68
CA LEU A 41 -1.31 8.42 -3.18
C LEU A 41 -1.76 7.47 -4.26
N PHE A 42 -1.22 6.27 -4.19
CA PHE A 42 -1.54 5.21 -5.13
C PHE A 42 -1.88 3.95 -4.35
N VAL A 43 -2.85 3.20 -4.83
CA VAL A 43 -3.15 1.87 -4.30
C VAL A 43 -2.73 0.84 -5.33
N ARG A 44 -2.03 -0.19 -4.88
CA ARG A 44 -1.59 -1.27 -5.75
C ARG A 44 -2.19 -2.58 -5.28
N LEU A 45 -2.76 -3.32 -6.24
CA LEU A 45 -3.30 -4.65 -6.00
C LEU A 45 -2.14 -5.65 -5.90
N LYS A 46 -1.99 -6.25 -4.72
CA LYS A 46 -1.08 -7.36 -4.49
C LYS A 46 -1.88 -8.66 -4.48
N GLY A 47 -1.19 -9.79 -4.35
CA GLY A 47 -1.86 -11.08 -4.37
C GLY A 47 -2.84 -11.29 -3.22
N ASP A 48 -2.53 -10.79 -2.04
CA ASP A 48 -3.30 -11.06 -0.82
C ASP A 48 -3.66 -9.79 -0.04
N HIS A 49 -3.27 -8.60 -0.51
CA HIS A 49 -3.55 -7.34 0.16
C HIS A 49 -3.49 -6.17 -0.83
N LEU A 50 -3.86 -4.99 -0.37
CA LEU A 50 -3.67 -3.74 -1.09
C LEU A 50 -2.49 -3.00 -0.47
N ALA A 51 -1.60 -2.45 -1.29
CA ALA A 51 -0.53 -1.59 -0.82
C ALA A 51 -0.88 -0.14 -1.14
N VAL A 52 -0.71 0.77 -0.18
CA VAL A 52 -0.92 2.20 -0.41
C VAL A 52 0.45 2.88 -0.42
N LEU A 53 0.75 3.52 -1.55
CA LEU A 53 2.10 3.95 -1.90
C LEU A 53 2.15 5.46 -2.10
N PRO A 54 3.21 6.14 -1.63
CA PRO A 54 3.46 7.52 -2.00
C PRO A 54 4.04 7.62 -3.42
N ARG A 55 4.06 8.82 -3.96
CA ARG A 55 4.62 9.09 -5.29
C ARG A 55 6.06 8.60 -5.44
N SER A 56 6.84 8.66 -4.38
CA SER A 56 8.23 8.19 -4.40
C SER A 56 8.37 6.73 -4.82
N ASP A 57 7.38 5.88 -4.52
CA ASP A 57 7.40 4.48 -4.95
C ASP A 57 7.16 4.34 -6.44
N VAL A 58 6.31 5.19 -7.02
CA VAL A 58 6.12 5.23 -8.48
C VAL A 58 7.43 5.59 -9.18
N GLU A 59 8.11 6.60 -8.68
CA GLU A 59 9.38 7.05 -9.26
C GLU A 59 10.47 5.98 -9.09
N ARG A 60 10.51 5.32 -7.95
CA ARG A 60 11.44 4.21 -7.71
C ARG A 60 11.18 3.07 -8.69
N PHE A 61 9.92 2.73 -8.93
CA PHE A 61 9.57 1.70 -9.90
C PHE A 61 9.99 2.11 -11.32
N ARG A 62 9.77 3.37 -11.71
CA ARG A 62 10.22 3.86 -13.03
C ARG A 62 11.72 3.69 -13.20
N ARG A 63 12.51 4.03 -12.19
CA ARG A 63 13.97 3.85 -12.26
C ARG A 63 14.35 2.38 -12.42
N HIS A 64 13.63 1.49 -11.73
CA HIS A 64 13.84 0.05 -11.90
C HIS A 64 13.52 -0.38 -13.34
N ALA A 65 12.38 0.05 -13.86
CA ALA A 65 11.97 -0.29 -15.23
C ALA A 65 12.99 0.19 -16.27
N ASP A 66 13.65 1.32 -16.02
CA ASP A 66 14.67 1.84 -16.93
C ASP A 66 15.94 0.98 -17.01
N THR A 67 16.13 0.07 -16.05
CA THR A 67 17.24 -0.90 -16.10
C THR A 67 16.95 -2.08 -17.03
N LEU A 68 15.72 -2.21 -17.50
CA LEU A 68 15.27 -3.33 -18.34
C LEU A 68 15.26 -2.94 -19.79
N SER A 69 15.43 -3.92 -20.67
CA SER A 69 15.39 -3.71 -22.11
C SER A 69 13.95 -3.73 -22.64
N GLY A 70 13.77 -3.06 -23.79
CA GLY A 70 12.57 -2.92 -24.60
C GLY A 70 11.31 -3.68 -24.17
N THR A 71 11.20 -4.95 -24.54
CA THR A 71 10.00 -5.76 -24.26
C THR A 71 9.78 -5.97 -22.77
N ASP A 72 10.86 -6.24 -22.03
CA ASP A 72 10.77 -6.44 -20.58
C ASP A 72 10.33 -5.17 -19.87
N ARG A 73 10.86 -4.03 -20.29
CA ARG A 73 10.44 -2.73 -19.75
C ARG A 73 8.94 -2.51 -19.94
N THR A 74 8.45 -2.72 -21.15
CA THR A 74 7.02 -2.57 -21.45
C THR A 74 6.17 -3.55 -20.64
N ALA A 75 6.63 -4.78 -20.49
CA ALA A 75 5.91 -5.81 -19.73
C ALA A 75 5.75 -5.41 -18.27
N VAL A 76 6.80 -4.95 -17.59
CA VAL A 76 6.69 -4.58 -16.18
C VAL A 76 5.90 -3.28 -15.97
N LEU A 77 6.04 -2.31 -16.89
CA LEU A 77 5.23 -1.10 -16.84
C LEU A 77 3.74 -1.42 -16.95
N THR A 78 3.39 -2.32 -17.87
CA THR A 78 2.01 -2.75 -18.06
C THR A 78 1.48 -3.49 -16.84
N ALA A 79 2.24 -4.43 -16.31
CA ALA A 79 1.85 -5.21 -15.14
C ALA A 79 1.64 -4.31 -13.92
N TRP A 80 2.54 -3.37 -13.70
CA TRP A 80 2.45 -2.46 -12.57
C TRP A 80 1.33 -1.44 -12.75
N GLY A 81 1.24 -0.83 -13.92
CA GLY A 81 0.24 0.19 -14.21
C GLY A 81 -1.19 -0.35 -14.18
N SER A 82 -1.41 -1.56 -14.68
CA SER A 82 -2.75 -2.17 -14.72
C SER A 82 -3.24 -2.62 -13.34
N THR A 83 -2.36 -2.67 -12.35
CA THR A 83 -2.69 -3.06 -10.96
C THR A 83 -2.47 -1.93 -9.97
N THR A 84 -2.39 -0.69 -10.45
CA THR A 84 -2.16 0.49 -9.61
C THR A 84 -3.16 1.58 -10.02
N ASP A 85 -3.73 2.26 -9.03
CA ASP A 85 -4.66 3.35 -9.25
C ASP A 85 -4.33 4.51 -8.31
N GLN A 86 -4.67 5.71 -8.74
CA GLN A 86 -4.48 6.88 -7.91
C GLN A 86 -5.67 7.03 -6.96
N VAL A 87 -5.39 7.33 -5.70
CA VAL A 87 -6.40 7.50 -4.67
C VAL A 87 -6.15 8.80 -3.90
N LYS A 88 -7.15 9.24 -3.15
CA LYS A 88 -7.06 10.46 -2.34
C LYS A 88 -7.55 10.18 -0.93
N ILE A 89 -6.97 10.91 0.02
CA ILE A 89 -7.47 10.97 1.38
C ILE A 89 -8.37 12.21 1.48
N ASP A 90 -9.60 12.04 1.95
CA ASP A 90 -10.52 13.17 2.12
C ASP A 90 -10.20 13.99 3.36
N SER A 91 -10.92 15.10 3.56
CA SER A 91 -10.67 16.00 4.70
C SER A 91 -10.89 15.36 6.06
N ALA A 92 -11.65 14.26 6.11
CA ALA A 92 -11.86 13.48 7.34
C ALA A 92 -10.80 12.39 7.55
N GLY A 93 -9.80 12.29 6.67
CA GLY A 93 -8.75 11.30 6.76
C GLY A 93 -9.15 9.93 6.25
N ARG A 94 -10.13 9.84 5.37
CA ARG A 94 -10.63 8.58 4.83
C ARG A 94 -10.12 8.37 3.41
N LEU A 95 -9.75 7.13 3.12
CA LEU A 95 -9.27 6.68 1.82
C LEU A 95 -10.35 5.80 1.20
N THR A 96 -10.75 6.09 -0.04
CA THR A 96 -11.65 5.21 -0.79
C THR A 96 -10.83 4.18 -1.54
N ILE A 97 -11.07 2.90 -1.27
CA ILE A 97 -10.36 1.81 -1.95
C ILE A 97 -11.18 1.33 -3.14
N PRO A 98 -10.53 0.86 -4.23
CA PRO A 98 -11.25 0.29 -5.36
C PRO A 98 -12.01 -0.97 -4.94
N ALA A 99 -13.33 -0.97 -5.14
CA ALA A 99 -14.21 -2.04 -4.68
C ALA A 99 -13.84 -3.40 -5.29
N ASP A 100 -13.56 -3.42 -6.59
CA ASP A 100 -13.21 -4.64 -7.30
C ASP A 100 -11.91 -5.26 -6.77
N TRP A 101 -10.91 -4.43 -6.49
CA TRP A 101 -9.64 -4.91 -5.94
C TRP A 101 -9.76 -5.32 -4.48
N ALA A 102 -10.55 -4.58 -3.71
CA ALA A 102 -10.82 -4.94 -2.33
C ALA A 102 -11.41 -6.36 -2.25
N GLN A 103 -12.38 -6.66 -3.10
CA GLN A 103 -13.00 -7.98 -3.14
C GLN A 103 -12.02 -9.08 -3.53
N LYS A 104 -11.09 -8.79 -4.45
CA LYS A 104 -10.06 -9.76 -4.85
C LYS A 104 -9.13 -10.16 -3.71
N VAL A 105 -8.94 -9.29 -2.74
CA VAL A 105 -8.11 -9.59 -1.57
C VAL A 105 -8.94 -9.92 -0.33
N GLY A 106 -10.22 -10.19 -0.51
CA GLY A 106 -11.09 -10.67 0.57
C GLY A 106 -11.67 -9.60 1.47
N ILE A 107 -11.60 -8.33 1.06
CA ILE A 107 -12.16 -7.21 1.82
C ILE A 107 -13.59 -6.97 1.35
N GLU A 108 -14.54 -6.98 2.29
CA GLU A 108 -15.94 -6.70 2.04
C GLU A 108 -16.36 -5.37 2.64
N LYS A 109 -17.47 -4.81 2.17
CA LYS A 109 -18.08 -3.64 2.81
C LYS A 109 -18.37 -3.94 4.28
N SER A 110 -18.15 -2.95 5.13
CA SER A 110 -18.42 -3.03 6.56
C SER A 110 -17.64 -4.14 7.29
N SER A 111 -16.58 -4.65 6.64
CA SER A 111 -15.74 -5.67 7.24
C SER A 111 -14.52 -5.06 7.91
N LYS A 112 -13.91 -5.84 8.79
CA LYS A 112 -12.71 -5.43 9.51
C LYS A 112 -11.47 -5.63 8.65
N VAL A 113 -10.55 -4.68 8.76
CA VAL A 113 -9.26 -4.72 8.06
C VAL A 113 -8.14 -4.45 9.05
N VAL A 114 -6.94 -4.89 8.69
CA VAL A 114 -5.72 -4.55 9.40
C VAL A 114 -4.89 -3.66 8.48
N LEU A 115 -4.53 -2.49 8.99
CA LEU A 115 -3.66 -1.55 8.31
C LEU A 115 -2.25 -1.77 8.85
N VAL A 116 -1.33 -2.19 7.99
CA VAL A 116 0.02 -2.60 8.40
C VAL A 116 1.03 -1.61 7.85
N GLY A 117 1.80 -0.99 8.74
CA GLY A 117 2.90 -0.11 8.34
C GLY A 117 4.09 -0.91 7.85
N ALA A 118 4.61 -0.53 6.70
CA ALA A 118 5.77 -1.17 6.07
C ALA A 118 6.86 -0.13 5.74
N ILE A 119 7.04 0.85 6.61
CA ILE A 119 8.04 1.92 6.57
C ILE A 119 7.80 2.90 5.42
N GLU A 120 7.92 2.46 4.18
CA GLU A 120 7.82 3.32 3.00
C GLU A 120 6.41 3.35 2.40
N HIS A 121 5.56 2.41 2.81
CA HIS A 121 4.17 2.31 2.40
C HIS A 121 3.36 1.67 3.51
N PHE A 122 2.06 1.60 3.36
CA PHE A 122 1.25 0.78 4.26
C PHE A 122 0.36 -0.18 3.46
N GLN A 123 -0.12 -1.20 4.13
CA GLN A 123 -0.89 -2.29 3.53
C GLN A 123 -2.27 -2.35 4.16
N ILE A 124 -3.25 -2.77 3.37
CA ILE A 124 -4.62 -2.99 3.85
C ILE A 124 -4.94 -4.47 3.62
N TRP A 125 -5.19 -5.18 4.71
CA TRP A 125 -5.46 -6.61 4.71
C TRP A 125 -6.86 -6.89 5.23
N ALA A 126 -7.57 -7.83 4.63
CA ALA A 126 -8.72 -8.43 5.28
C ALA A 126 -8.25 -9.05 6.60
N GLU A 127 -9.01 -8.88 7.68
CA GLU A 127 -8.58 -9.33 9.02
C GLU A 127 -8.23 -10.82 9.05
N ASP A 128 -9.05 -11.65 8.43
CA ASP A 128 -8.82 -13.10 8.41
C ASP A 128 -7.58 -13.48 7.60
N ARG A 129 -7.34 -12.83 6.48
CA ARG A 129 -6.16 -13.12 5.66
C ARG A 129 -4.88 -12.67 6.34
N HIS A 130 -4.92 -11.57 7.06
CA HIS A 130 -3.79 -11.14 7.88
C HIS A 130 -3.48 -12.16 8.97
N ALA A 131 -4.52 -12.68 9.63
CA ALA A 131 -4.37 -13.65 10.70
C ALA A 131 -3.82 -15.00 10.21
N THR A 132 -4.22 -15.45 9.03
CA THR A 132 -3.76 -16.74 8.49
C THR A 132 -2.35 -16.68 7.93
N ASP A 133 -1.90 -15.51 7.46
CA ASP A 133 -0.57 -15.32 6.85
C ASP A 133 -0.25 -16.41 5.81
N GLU A 134 -1.21 -16.67 4.92
CA GLU A 134 -1.14 -17.78 3.97
C GLU A 134 0.08 -17.69 3.05
N SER A 135 0.44 -16.47 2.62
CA SER A 135 1.64 -16.24 1.81
C SER A 135 2.94 -16.39 2.61
N GLY A 136 2.85 -16.40 3.93
CA GLY A 136 4.04 -16.46 4.80
C GLY A 136 4.81 -15.17 4.91
N LEU A 137 4.25 -14.05 4.46
CA LEU A 137 4.94 -12.75 4.43
C LEU A 137 5.41 -12.33 5.82
N GLN A 138 4.55 -12.46 6.84
CA GLN A 138 4.88 -12.06 8.19
C GLN A 138 5.96 -12.96 8.80
N LYS A 139 5.84 -14.28 8.61
CA LYS A 139 6.82 -15.25 9.12
C LYS A 139 8.16 -15.06 8.45
N ARG A 140 8.18 -14.85 7.14
CA ARG A 140 9.41 -14.61 6.40
C ARG A 140 10.07 -13.32 6.86
N GLY A 141 9.29 -12.26 7.03
CA GLY A 141 9.79 -10.98 7.51
C GLY A 141 10.42 -11.09 8.90
N ALA A 142 9.74 -11.77 9.81
CA ALA A 142 10.26 -11.99 11.17
C ALA A 142 11.56 -12.78 11.15
N ALA A 143 11.66 -13.81 10.31
CA ALA A 143 12.88 -14.63 10.21
C ALA A 143 14.05 -13.81 9.66
N LEU A 144 13.81 -13.00 8.64
CA LEU A 144 14.86 -12.14 8.07
C LEU A 144 15.27 -11.02 9.03
N LEU A 145 14.31 -10.44 9.74
CA LEU A 145 14.57 -9.38 10.70
C LEU A 145 15.44 -9.91 11.87
N ALA A 146 15.21 -11.15 12.29
CA ALA A 146 16.02 -11.76 13.35
C ALA A 146 17.49 -11.86 12.97
N GLN A 147 17.81 -11.99 11.68
CA GLN A 147 19.19 -11.98 11.20
C GLN A 147 19.82 -10.59 11.23
N TYR A 148 19.00 -9.56 11.10
CA TYR A 148 19.46 -8.17 11.19
C TYR A 148 19.67 -7.76 12.65
N ASP A 149 18.74 -8.10 13.52
CA ASP A 149 18.80 -7.77 14.93
C ASP A 149 19.94 -8.54 15.64
#